data_dd9b294ef938bdcef731f000f06e830a
#
_entry.id   dd9b294ef938bdcef731f000f06e830a
#
_cell.length_a   1.000
_cell.length_b   1.000
_cell.length_c   1.000
_cell.angle_alpha   90.00
_cell.angle_beta   90.00
_cell.angle_gamma   90.00
#
_symmetry.space_group_name_H-M   'P 1'
#
loop_
_entity.id
_entity.type
_entity.pdbx_description
1 polymer ?
#
loop_
_entity_poly.entity_id
_entity_poly.type
_entity_poly.pdbx_seq_one_letter_code
_entity_poly.pdbx_strand_id
1 'polypeptide(L)'
;MKAYLISYDLDKPGQSYERVIARLKQHGAVRVLLSQWALRTTWSAVQLRDDLQANGIDASDRLLVTELSGEWAFVNVLAGEQFKQIAA
;
A
#
# COMPACT_ATOMS: atom_id res chain seq x y z
N MET A 1 -6.44 7.53 13.70
CA MET A 1 -5.74 6.92 12.55
C MET A 1 -6.64 5.97 11.81
N LYS A 2 -6.46 5.85 10.53
CA LYS A 2 -7.18 4.88 9.69
C LYS A 2 -6.20 3.87 9.12
N ALA A 3 -6.72 2.69 8.77
CA ALA A 3 -5.94 1.65 8.12
C ALA A 3 -6.31 1.60 6.64
N TYR A 4 -5.32 1.40 5.79
CA TYR A 4 -5.49 1.35 4.34
C TYR A 4 -4.80 0.14 3.75
N LEU A 5 -5.37 -0.35 2.64
CA LEU A 5 -4.67 -1.21 1.69
C LEU A 5 -4.25 -0.37 0.50
N ILE A 6 -3.00 -0.54 0.08
CA ILE A 6 -2.45 0.12 -1.10
C ILE A 6 -2.09 -0.97 -2.09
N SER A 7 -2.72 -0.94 -3.26
CA SER A 7 -2.56 -1.94 -4.31
C SER A 7 -2.12 -1.26 -5.59
N TYR A 8 -1.21 -1.89 -6.33
CA TYR A 8 -0.74 -1.32 -7.58
C TYR A 8 -0.39 -2.38 -8.61
N ASP A 9 -0.53 -1.99 -9.88
CA ASP A 9 -0.03 -2.71 -11.03
C ASP A 9 0.90 -1.76 -11.78
N LEU A 10 2.18 -2.13 -11.90
CA LEU A 10 3.12 -1.33 -12.67
C LEU A 10 3.04 -1.74 -14.14
N ASP A 11 2.93 -0.75 -15.01
CA ASP A 11 2.67 -0.96 -16.43
C ASP A 11 3.82 -1.68 -17.15
N LYS A 12 5.06 -1.38 -16.76
CA LYS A 12 6.24 -1.96 -17.40
C LYS A 12 6.96 -2.91 -16.46
N PRO A 13 7.16 -4.19 -16.86
CA PRO A 13 7.90 -5.14 -16.05
C PRO A 13 9.30 -4.63 -15.71
N GLY A 14 9.72 -4.80 -14.47
CA GLY A 14 11.04 -4.40 -14.00
C GLY A 14 11.21 -2.91 -13.77
N GLN A 15 10.18 -2.11 -13.97
CA GLN A 15 10.27 -0.68 -13.81
C GLN A 15 9.89 -0.24 -12.40
N SER A 16 10.76 0.54 -11.79
CA SER A 16 10.47 1.41 -10.64
C SER A 16 9.81 0.78 -9.42
N TYR A 17 9.82 -0.55 -9.26
CA TYR A 17 9.39 -1.16 -8.01
C TYR A 17 10.15 -0.56 -6.83
N GLU A 18 11.42 -0.25 -7.02
CA GLU A 18 12.25 0.31 -5.95
C GLU A 18 11.71 1.64 -5.43
N ARG A 19 11.21 2.50 -6.31
CA ARG A 19 10.68 3.81 -5.91
C ARG A 19 9.42 3.66 -5.05
N VAL A 20 8.46 2.87 -5.52
CA VAL A 20 7.20 2.69 -4.79
C VAL A 20 7.44 1.96 -3.47
N ILE A 21 8.31 0.95 -3.47
CA ILE A 21 8.66 0.21 -2.25
C ILE A 21 9.33 1.14 -1.24
N ALA A 22 10.29 1.93 -1.68
CA ALA A 22 10.99 2.85 -0.78
C ALA A 22 10.02 3.88 -0.18
N ARG A 23 9.10 4.41 -0.99
CA ARG A 23 8.14 5.39 -0.51
C ARG A 23 7.13 4.77 0.46
N LEU A 24 6.66 3.56 0.18
CA LEU A 24 5.77 2.85 1.10
C LEU A 24 6.44 2.56 2.44
N LYS A 25 7.72 2.18 2.42
CA LYS A 25 8.49 1.97 3.64
C LYS A 25 8.66 3.25 4.45
N GLN A 26 8.84 4.38 3.78
CA GLN A 26 8.91 5.69 4.45
C GLN A 26 7.61 6.02 5.17
N HIS A 27 6.47 5.59 4.65
CA HIS A 27 5.18 5.75 5.31
C HIS A 27 4.96 4.77 6.46
N GLY A 28 5.83 3.79 6.63
CA GLY A 28 5.66 2.74 7.64
C GLY A 28 4.74 1.61 7.20
N ALA A 29 4.47 1.49 5.90
CA ALA A 29 3.64 0.42 5.37
C ALA A 29 4.36 -0.92 5.45
N VAL A 30 3.59 -2.01 5.56
CA VAL A 30 4.11 -3.37 5.51
C VAL A 30 3.55 -4.10 4.30
N ARG A 31 4.42 -4.84 3.62
CA ARG A 31 4.03 -5.63 2.45
C ARG A 31 3.25 -6.86 2.89
N VAL A 32 2.06 -7.04 2.34
CA VAL A 32 1.20 -8.20 2.65
C VAL A 32 1.03 -9.14 1.48
N LEU A 33 1.06 -8.61 0.27
CA LEU A 33 1.16 -9.37 -0.99
C LEU A 33 2.22 -8.71 -1.84
N LEU A 34 2.60 -9.32 -2.96
CA LEU A 34 3.69 -8.77 -3.78
C LEU A 34 3.43 -7.32 -4.23
N SER A 35 2.18 -6.99 -4.54
CA SER A 35 1.79 -5.64 -4.98
C SER A 35 0.74 -5.01 -4.07
N GLN A 36 0.68 -5.45 -2.82
CA GLN A 36 -0.25 -4.90 -1.84
C GLN A 36 0.44 -4.67 -0.51
N TRP A 37 0.16 -3.51 0.06
CA TRP A 37 0.73 -3.07 1.33
C TRP A 37 -0.36 -2.60 2.27
N ALA A 38 -0.14 -2.74 3.56
CA ALA A 38 -1.05 -2.24 4.58
C ALA A 38 -0.37 -1.13 5.38
N LEU A 39 -1.17 -0.14 5.78
CA LEU A 39 -0.66 1.06 6.43
C LEU A 39 -1.70 1.62 7.40
N ARG A 40 -1.24 2.00 8.60
CA ARG A 40 -2.06 2.75 9.54
C ARG A 40 -1.50 4.18 9.63
N THR A 41 -2.35 5.18 9.38
CA THR A 41 -1.86 6.54 9.23
C THR A 41 -2.96 7.56 9.50
N THR A 42 -2.56 8.81 9.74
CA THR A 42 -3.48 9.95 9.80
C THR A 42 -3.76 10.56 8.44
N TRP A 43 -3.03 10.14 7.40
CA TRP A 43 -3.23 10.64 6.03
C TRP A 43 -4.54 10.11 5.46
N SER A 44 -5.15 10.88 4.57
CA SER A 44 -6.32 10.43 3.82
C SER A 44 -5.92 9.56 2.62
N ALA A 45 -6.89 8.84 2.07
CA ALA A 45 -6.66 8.05 0.85
C ALA A 45 -6.20 8.94 -0.31
N VAL A 46 -6.78 10.13 -0.44
CA VAL A 46 -6.42 11.10 -1.49
C VAL A 46 -4.98 11.57 -1.30
N GLN A 47 -4.59 11.89 -0.08
CA GLN A 47 -3.21 12.31 0.21
C GLN A 47 -2.21 11.20 -0.11
N LEU A 48 -2.52 9.96 0.25
CA LEU A 48 -1.65 8.83 -0.05
C LEU A 48 -1.53 8.60 -1.55
N ARG A 49 -2.66 8.65 -2.28
CA ARG A 49 -2.66 8.53 -3.73
C ARG A 49 -1.76 9.59 -4.36
N ASP A 50 -1.96 10.84 -3.99
CA ASP A 50 -1.22 11.96 -4.57
C ASP A 50 0.27 11.85 -4.28
N ASP A 51 0.63 11.46 -3.07
CA ASP A 51 2.02 11.27 -2.68
C ASP A 51 2.69 10.15 -3.49
N LEU A 52 2.01 9.02 -3.65
CA LEU A 52 2.56 7.89 -4.39
C LEU A 52 2.65 8.18 -5.90
N GLN A 53 1.72 8.96 -6.44
CA GLN A 53 1.83 9.43 -7.83
C GLN A 53 3.04 10.32 -8.02
N ALA A 54 3.32 11.20 -7.06
CA ALA A 54 4.45 12.12 -7.17
C ALA A 54 5.79 11.42 -6.92
N ASN A 55 5.83 10.39 -6.07
CA ASN A 55 7.08 9.85 -5.53
C ASN A 55 7.29 8.35 -5.74
N GLY A 56 6.33 7.64 -6.34
CA GLY A 56 6.41 6.19 -6.36
C GLY A 56 6.09 5.52 -7.70
N ILE A 57 5.07 6.00 -8.39
CA ILE A 57 4.57 5.34 -9.61
C ILE A 57 4.60 6.30 -10.80
N ASP A 58 4.51 5.73 -12.01
CA ASP A 58 4.42 6.49 -13.25
C ASP A 58 2.96 6.70 -13.65
N ALA A 59 2.72 7.62 -14.58
CA ALA A 59 1.37 7.98 -15.01
C ALA A 59 0.59 6.80 -15.63
N SER A 60 1.29 5.83 -16.21
CA SER A 60 0.67 4.66 -16.82
C SER A 60 0.42 3.51 -15.86
N ASP A 61 0.91 3.60 -14.63
CA ASP A 61 0.69 2.57 -13.61
C ASP A 61 -0.70 2.69 -13.00
N ARG A 62 -1.17 1.58 -12.41
CA ARG A 62 -2.46 1.56 -11.70
C ARG A 62 -2.22 1.57 -10.21
N LEU A 63 -3.03 2.34 -9.50
CA LEU A 63 -2.92 2.48 -8.04
C LEU A 63 -4.32 2.58 -7.43
N LEU A 64 -4.53 1.81 -6.37
CA LEU A 64 -5.77 1.88 -5.59
C LEU A 64 -5.40 1.99 -4.11
N VAL A 65 -5.97 2.97 -3.43
CA VAL A 65 -5.84 3.14 -1.98
C VAL A 65 -7.22 2.95 -1.38
N THR A 66 -7.39 1.94 -0.56
CA THR A 66 -8.69 1.56 0.00
C THR A 66 -8.63 1.54 1.51
N GLU A 67 -9.59 2.18 2.15
CA GLU A 67 -9.67 2.12 3.62
C GLU A 67 -10.09 0.72 4.05
N LEU A 68 -9.36 0.17 5.03
CA LEU A 68 -9.71 -1.08 5.69
C LEU A 68 -10.68 -0.77 6.82
N SER A 69 -11.95 -1.13 6.62
CA SER A 69 -12.95 -1.02 7.67
C SER A 69 -13.90 -2.20 7.54
N GLY A 70 -14.31 -2.76 8.68
CA GLY A 70 -15.19 -3.92 8.70
C GLY A 70 -14.44 -5.23 8.55
N GLU A 71 -15.03 -6.16 7.82
CA GLU A 71 -14.56 -7.53 7.77
C GLU A 71 -13.43 -7.73 6.78
N TRP A 72 -12.46 -8.56 7.17
CA TRP A 72 -11.37 -8.99 6.29
C TRP A 72 -10.93 -10.40 6.68
N ALA A 73 -10.29 -11.09 5.73
CA ALA A 73 -9.71 -12.41 5.97
C ALA A 73 -8.50 -12.60 5.07
N PHE A 74 -7.56 -13.45 5.50
CA PHE A 74 -6.41 -13.75 4.65
C PHE A 74 -5.95 -15.19 4.82
N VAL A 75 -5.15 -15.62 3.86
CA VAL A 75 -4.39 -16.88 3.96
C VAL A 75 -2.98 -16.64 3.41
N ASN A 76 -1.99 -17.00 4.19
CA ASN A 76 -0.56 -16.96 3.79
C ASN A 76 -0.06 -15.60 3.32
N VAL A 77 -0.60 -14.50 3.82
CA VAL A 77 -0.06 -13.17 3.50
C VAL A 77 1.31 -12.98 4.16
N LEU A 78 2.11 -12.11 3.56
CA LEU A 78 3.35 -11.66 4.16
C LEU A 78 3.02 -10.78 5.37
N ALA A 79 3.88 -10.81 6.39
CA ALA A 79 3.70 -9.96 7.58
C ALA A 79 2.30 -10.04 8.21
N GLY A 80 1.73 -11.25 8.30
CA GLY A 80 0.36 -11.43 8.79
C GLY A 80 0.11 -10.88 10.18
N GLU A 81 1.07 -10.99 11.10
CA GLU A 81 0.94 -10.45 12.44
C GLU A 81 0.88 -8.91 12.43
N GLN A 82 1.73 -8.27 11.63
CA GLN A 82 1.71 -6.82 11.48
C GLN A 82 0.41 -6.35 10.83
N PHE A 83 -0.09 -7.11 9.85
CA PHE A 83 -1.37 -6.80 9.20
C PHE A 83 -2.51 -6.80 10.21
N LYS A 84 -2.56 -7.79 11.10
CA LYS A 84 -3.59 -7.86 12.14
C LYS A 84 -3.57 -6.62 13.03
N GLN A 85 -2.39 -6.15 13.39
CA GLN A 85 -2.24 -4.94 14.21
C GLN A 85 -2.70 -3.69 13.46
N ILE A 86 -2.39 -3.59 12.18
CA ILE A 86 -2.78 -2.45 11.35
C ILE A 86 -4.29 -2.42 11.16
N ALA A 87 -4.90 -3.55 10.91
CA ALA A 87 -6.31 -3.67 10.61
C ALA A 87 -7.23 -3.72 11.84
N ALA A 88 -6.65 -3.81 13.04
CA ALA A 88 -7.40 -3.93 14.30
C ALA A 88 -8.26 -2.71 14.63
#